data_6d31f34524cded40f51a66ac9e0011ad
#
_entry.id   6d31f34524cded40f51a66ac9e0011ad
#
_cell.length_a   1.000
_cell.length_b   1.000
_cell.length_c   1.000
_cell.angle_alpha   90.00
_cell.angle_beta   90.00
_cell.angle_gamma   90.00
#
_symmetry.space_group_name_H-M   'P 1'
#
loop_
_entity.id
_entity.type
_entity.pdbx_description
1 polymer ?
#
loop_
_entity_poly.entity_id
_entity_poly.type
_entity_poly.pdbx_seq_one_letter_code
_entity_poly.pdbx_strand_id
1 'polypeptide(L)'
;MIINEVIINEVIINGVINKYVINLDNCIERMNNFDDTFIRWRAIPREEVDEYTDKKLITYYNVSREYHLGCCACLLSHITLWKHIIDNKINNVLILEDDAVFNKEEFDEEVIFNFNNNGILYLGGFFHTIKMVQKKDKLIIPNSINGINFLDKNNTRILMTISYYIPNYKIAELMYNTIINLKRWRVLDSLMYHIPINNYYYYPAIFIENNQYESNIRKNKKKYPNKYYTFDRK
;
A
#
# COMPACT_ATOMS: atom_id res chain seq x y z
N MET A 1 -16.65 -12.61 32.29
CA MET A 1 -16.33 -11.26 31.76
C MET A 1 -16.83 -11.25 30.33
N ILE A 2 -18.03 -10.67 30.13
CA ILE A 2 -18.75 -10.70 28.84
C ILE A 2 -18.19 -9.59 27.99
N ILE A 3 -17.53 -9.93 26.90
CA ILE A 3 -17.10 -8.97 25.89
C ILE A 3 -18.32 -8.68 25.04
N ASN A 4 -18.85 -7.46 25.14
CA ASN A 4 -19.94 -6.97 24.31
C ASN A 4 -19.47 -6.94 22.85
N GLU A 5 -19.95 -7.86 22.04
CA GLU A 5 -19.96 -7.75 20.60
C GLU A 5 -20.86 -6.59 20.20
N VAL A 6 -20.28 -5.47 19.81
CA VAL A 6 -21.00 -4.42 19.11
C VAL A 6 -21.21 -4.89 17.67
N ILE A 7 -22.36 -5.49 17.41
CA ILE A 7 -22.81 -5.81 16.05
C ILE A 7 -23.20 -4.47 15.40
N ILE A 8 -22.30 -3.91 14.62
CA ILE A 8 -22.63 -2.77 13.75
C ILE A 8 -23.20 -3.36 12.45
N ASN A 9 -24.50 -3.62 12.44
CA ASN A 9 -25.27 -3.84 11.20
C ASN A 9 -25.50 -2.48 10.52
N GLU A 10 -24.47 -1.88 9.95
CA GLU A 10 -24.63 -0.86 8.92
C GLU A 10 -24.79 -1.58 7.58
N VAL A 11 -25.98 -1.46 7.01
CA VAL A 11 -26.32 -1.86 5.65
C VAL A 11 -25.29 -1.23 4.72
N ILE A 12 -24.48 -2.07 4.07
CA ILE A 12 -23.57 -1.64 3.02
C ILE A 12 -24.46 -1.20 1.84
N ILE A 13 -24.70 0.09 1.75
CA ILE A 13 -25.18 0.69 0.50
C ILE A 13 -24.09 0.40 -0.52
N ASN A 14 -24.44 -0.15 -1.66
CA ASN A 14 -23.55 -0.35 -2.81
C ASN A 14 -22.85 0.97 -3.13
N GLY A 15 -21.77 1.25 -2.47
CA GLY A 15 -21.08 2.52 -2.52
C GLY A 15 -20.03 2.50 -3.62
N VAL A 16 -19.94 3.58 -4.36
CA VAL A 16 -18.88 3.83 -5.35
C VAL A 16 -17.51 3.66 -4.67
N ILE A 17 -16.59 2.97 -5.33
CA ILE A 17 -15.18 2.92 -4.89
C ILE A 17 -14.52 4.27 -5.22
N ASN A 18 -13.99 4.93 -4.20
CA ASN A 18 -13.20 6.14 -4.35
C ASN A 18 -11.75 5.74 -4.70
N LYS A 19 -11.32 5.96 -5.92
CA LYS A 19 -10.03 5.51 -6.46
C LYS A 19 -9.04 6.68 -6.47
N TYR A 20 -7.96 6.56 -5.71
CA TYR A 20 -6.91 7.59 -5.66
C TYR A 20 -5.60 7.05 -6.24
N VAL A 21 -4.92 7.87 -7.03
CA VAL A 21 -3.56 7.62 -7.53
C VAL A 21 -2.62 8.66 -6.96
N ILE A 22 -1.65 8.23 -6.16
CA ILE A 22 -0.60 9.10 -5.61
C ILE A 22 0.42 9.34 -6.71
N ASN A 23 0.52 10.59 -7.19
CA ASN A 23 1.33 10.95 -8.34
C ASN A 23 2.05 12.30 -8.16
N LEU A 24 3.34 12.35 -8.50
CA LEU A 24 4.14 13.57 -8.48
C LEU A 24 3.81 14.49 -9.66
N ASP A 25 3.95 15.81 -9.45
CA ASP A 25 3.67 16.81 -10.48
C ASP A 25 4.60 16.68 -11.72
N ASN A 26 5.83 16.23 -11.51
CA ASN A 26 6.79 15.98 -12.58
C ASN A 26 6.63 14.61 -13.28
N CYS A 27 5.60 13.84 -12.90
CA CYS A 27 5.27 12.53 -13.48
C CYS A 27 3.80 12.48 -13.90
N ILE A 28 3.19 13.62 -14.19
CA ILE A 28 1.74 13.73 -14.48
C ILE A 28 1.31 12.84 -15.66
N GLU A 29 2.20 12.59 -16.61
CA GLU A 29 1.97 11.72 -17.77
C GLU A 29 1.61 10.29 -17.37
N ARG A 30 2.02 9.82 -16.18
CA ARG A 30 1.68 8.49 -15.68
C ARG A 30 0.19 8.34 -15.39
N MET A 31 -0.52 9.46 -15.17
CA MET A 31 -1.97 9.44 -15.00
C MET A 31 -2.72 8.97 -16.25
N ASN A 32 -2.08 9.01 -17.44
CA ASN A 32 -2.65 8.48 -18.67
C ASN A 32 -2.88 6.95 -18.65
N ASN A 33 -2.33 6.24 -17.65
CA ASN A 33 -2.57 4.80 -17.46
C ASN A 33 -3.86 4.51 -16.68
N PHE A 34 -4.55 5.55 -16.20
CA PHE A 34 -5.75 5.46 -15.37
C PHE A 34 -6.90 6.16 -16.09
N ASP A 35 -8.09 5.62 -15.97
CA ASP A 35 -9.30 6.25 -16.51
C ASP A 35 -9.82 7.40 -15.63
N ASP A 36 -10.88 8.07 -16.10
CA ASP A 36 -11.46 9.27 -15.47
C ASP A 36 -12.06 9.00 -14.07
N THR A 37 -12.21 7.74 -13.68
CA THR A 37 -12.73 7.38 -12.35
C THR A 37 -11.66 7.49 -11.26
N PHE A 38 -10.38 7.59 -11.65
CA PHE A 38 -9.28 7.74 -10.73
C PHE A 38 -8.99 9.20 -10.41
N ILE A 39 -8.99 9.53 -9.14
CA ILE A 39 -8.69 10.86 -8.62
C ILE A 39 -7.18 10.95 -8.36
N ARG A 40 -6.53 11.91 -9.03
CA ARG A 40 -5.13 12.19 -8.75
C ARG A 40 -4.98 12.79 -7.35
N TRP A 41 -4.15 12.15 -6.51
CA TRP A 41 -3.66 12.73 -5.26
C TRP A 41 -2.23 13.23 -5.47
N ARG A 42 -2.01 14.53 -5.26
CA ARG A 42 -0.68 15.11 -5.41
C ARG A 42 0.27 14.51 -4.39
N ALA A 43 1.29 13.80 -4.88
CA ALA A 43 2.35 13.29 -4.04
C ALA A 43 3.25 14.44 -3.53
N ILE A 44 3.79 14.29 -2.33
CA ILE A 44 4.74 15.23 -1.77
C ILE A 44 6.12 14.98 -2.41
N PRO A 45 6.74 15.97 -3.06
CA PRO A 45 8.09 15.82 -3.60
C PRO A 45 9.13 15.90 -2.47
N ARG A 46 10.34 15.43 -2.74
CA ARG A 46 11.44 15.37 -1.75
C ARG A 46 11.80 16.71 -1.17
N GLU A 47 11.70 17.74 -1.99
CA GLU A 47 12.04 19.14 -1.69
C GLU A 47 11.08 19.76 -0.68
N GLU A 48 9.91 19.20 -0.51
CA GLU A 48 8.87 19.63 0.44
C GLU A 48 8.89 18.82 1.75
N VAL A 49 9.84 17.89 1.91
CA VAL A 49 9.97 17.14 3.18
C VAL A 49 10.47 18.08 4.27
N ASP A 50 9.64 18.25 5.31
CA ASP A 50 9.98 19.08 6.46
C ASP A 50 11.03 18.43 7.38
N GLU A 51 11.70 19.27 8.18
CA GLU A 51 12.77 18.84 9.10
C GLU A 51 12.26 17.84 10.16
N TYR A 52 11.00 17.97 10.58
CA TYR A 52 10.41 17.08 11.57
C TYR A 52 10.28 15.67 11.01
N THR A 53 9.74 15.52 9.82
CA THR A 53 9.59 14.23 9.13
C THR A 53 10.93 13.60 8.84
N ASP A 54 11.88 14.41 8.37
CA ASP A 54 13.23 13.97 8.09
C ASP A 54 13.92 13.37 9.32
N LYS A 55 13.81 14.02 10.46
CA LYS A 55 14.37 13.52 11.73
C LYS A 55 13.60 12.33 12.31
N LYS A 56 12.32 12.22 12.02
CA LYS A 56 11.45 11.19 12.56
C LYS A 56 11.60 9.85 11.83
N LEU A 57 11.87 9.87 10.51
CA LEU A 57 12.04 8.67 9.72
C LEU A 57 13.41 8.01 9.96
N ILE A 58 13.40 6.71 10.16
CA ILE A 58 14.61 5.88 10.18
C ILE A 58 14.64 5.03 8.92
N THR A 59 15.68 5.20 8.13
CA THR A 59 16.01 4.28 7.03
C THR A 59 17.09 3.28 7.47
N TYR A 60 17.23 2.21 6.71
CA TYR A 60 18.30 1.25 6.94
C TYR A 60 19.67 1.88 6.70
N TYR A 61 20.70 1.37 7.37
CA TYR A 61 22.06 1.90 7.33
C TYR A 61 22.57 2.07 5.88
N ASN A 62 23.36 3.14 5.66
CA ASN A 62 24.05 3.43 4.40
C ASN A 62 23.17 3.73 3.17
N VAL A 63 22.00 4.28 3.36
CA VAL A 63 21.22 4.83 2.24
C VAL A 63 21.67 6.25 1.91
N SER A 64 21.55 6.64 0.64
CA SER A 64 21.78 8.03 0.25
C SER A 64 20.76 8.99 0.86
N ARG A 65 21.14 10.25 1.01
CA ARG A 65 20.22 11.31 1.47
C ARG A 65 18.98 11.40 0.58
N GLU A 66 19.17 11.30 -0.72
CA GLU A 66 18.08 11.33 -1.70
C GLU A 66 17.09 10.17 -1.51
N TYR A 67 17.59 8.97 -1.24
CA TYR A 67 16.74 7.82 -0.96
C TYR A 67 15.95 8.02 0.33
N HIS A 68 16.61 8.53 1.39
CA HIS A 68 15.96 8.85 2.65
C HIS A 68 14.81 9.83 2.47
N LEU A 69 15.06 10.95 1.79
CA LEU A 69 14.02 11.95 1.51
C LEU A 69 12.90 11.40 0.62
N GLY A 70 13.23 10.52 -0.33
CA GLY A 70 12.22 9.83 -1.13
C GLY A 70 11.28 8.95 -0.28
N CYS A 71 11.84 8.24 0.70
CA CYS A 71 11.04 7.45 1.64
C CYS A 71 10.16 8.34 2.55
N CYS A 72 10.69 9.50 2.98
CA CYS A 72 9.92 10.48 3.74
C CYS A 72 8.73 11.01 2.92
N ALA A 73 9.01 11.43 1.68
CA ALA A 73 8.03 11.99 0.75
C ALA A 73 6.91 10.98 0.42
N CYS A 74 7.29 9.73 0.13
CA CYS A 74 6.33 8.64 -0.09
C CYS A 74 5.43 8.47 1.15
N LEU A 75 6.00 8.32 2.33
CA LEU A 75 5.24 8.16 3.56
C LEU A 75 4.29 9.33 3.83
N LEU A 76 4.76 10.57 3.67
CA LEU A 76 3.94 11.77 3.84
C LEU A 76 2.78 11.82 2.85
N SER A 77 3.01 11.42 1.60
CA SER A 77 1.96 11.38 0.58
C SER A 77 0.80 10.47 0.99
N HIS A 78 1.11 9.31 1.55
CA HIS A 78 0.08 8.40 2.09
C HIS A 78 -0.59 8.96 3.36
N ILE A 79 0.19 9.51 4.30
CA ILE A 79 -0.35 10.09 5.54
C ILE A 79 -1.33 11.24 5.23
N THR A 80 -1.00 12.11 4.28
CA THR A 80 -1.87 13.23 3.89
C THR A 80 -3.15 12.74 3.20
N LEU A 81 -3.07 11.69 2.39
CA LEU A 81 -4.26 11.07 1.81
C LEU A 81 -5.12 10.40 2.88
N TRP A 82 -4.55 9.68 3.85
CA TRP A 82 -5.34 9.11 4.96
C TRP A 82 -6.01 10.21 5.77
N LYS A 83 -5.32 11.34 6.02
CA LYS A 83 -5.92 12.50 6.70
C LYS A 83 -7.13 13.04 5.92
N HIS A 84 -7.03 13.15 4.60
CA HIS A 84 -8.14 13.55 3.73
C HIS A 84 -9.32 12.58 3.82
N ILE A 85 -9.05 11.27 3.79
CA ILE A 85 -10.07 10.22 3.94
C ILE A 85 -10.80 10.35 5.28
N ILE A 86 -10.08 10.62 6.35
CA ILE A 86 -10.62 10.78 7.70
C ILE A 86 -11.49 12.04 7.79
N ASP A 87 -10.95 13.18 7.36
CA ASP A 87 -11.61 14.48 7.47
C ASP A 87 -12.93 14.53 6.70
N ASN A 88 -13.00 13.81 5.57
CA ASN A 88 -14.17 13.73 4.71
C ASN A 88 -15.01 12.46 4.93
N LYS A 89 -14.62 11.59 5.88
CA LYS A 89 -15.31 10.32 6.21
C LYS A 89 -15.54 9.43 4.98
N ILE A 90 -14.55 9.34 4.10
CA ILE A 90 -14.63 8.59 2.85
C ILE A 90 -14.50 7.09 3.14
N ASN A 91 -15.46 6.32 2.67
CA ASN A 91 -15.42 4.85 2.72
C ASN A 91 -15.06 4.29 1.33
N ASN A 92 -14.76 3.00 1.28
CA ASN A 92 -14.46 2.26 0.05
C ASN A 92 -13.36 2.94 -0.78
N VAL A 93 -12.16 3.03 -0.21
CA VAL A 93 -11.05 3.75 -0.84
C VAL A 93 -10.01 2.78 -1.39
N LEU A 94 -9.79 2.84 -2.70
CA LEU A 94 -8.68 2.19 -3.38
C LEU A 94 -7.54 3.22 -3.57
N ILE A 95 -6.36 2.87 -3.10
CA ILE A 95 -5.15 3.72 -3.20
C ILE A 95 -4.12 2.99 -4.05
N LEU A 96 -3.60 3.69 -5.07
CA LEU A 96 -2.53 3.21 -5.95
C LEU A 96 -1.34 4.18 -5.95
N GLU A 97 -0.15 3.65 -6.19
CA GLU A 97 1.00 4.44 -6.63
C GLU A 97 0.95 4.61 -8.16
N ASP A 98 1.56 5.66 -8.70
CA ASP A 98 1.44 6.02 -10.12
C ASP A 98 2.19 5.08 -11.08
N ASP A 99 2.95 4.15 -10.54
CA ASP A 99 3.60 3.06 -11.28
C ASP A 99 2.83 1.74 -11.20
N ALA A 100 1.64 1.72 -10.60
CA ALA A 100 0.75 0.58 -10.61
C ALA A 100 0.15 0.37 -12.01
N VAL A 101 0.19 -0.87 -12.50
CA VAL A 101 -0.51 -1.27 -13.73
C VAL A 101 -1.35 -2.51 -13.47
N PHE A 102 -2.44 -2.64 -14.19
CA PHE A 102 -3.28 -3.84 -14.11
C PHE A 102 -2.52 -5.07 -14.60
N ASN A 103 -2.53 -6.11 -13.81
CA ASN A 103 -1.94 -7.41 -14.15
C ASN A 103 -2.92 -8.33 -14.89
N LYS A 104 -4.22 -8.01 -14.86
CA LYS A 104 -5.30 -8.74 -15.50
C LYS A 104 -6.07 -7.81 -16.42
N GLU A 105 -6.56 -8.37 -17.53
CA GLU A 105 -7.38 -7.64 -18.49
C GLU A 105 -8.73 -7.19 -17.90
N GLU A 106 -9.20 -7.87 -16.87
CA GLU A 106 -10.46 -7.55 -16.18
C GLU A 106 -10.21 -7.40 -14.68
N PHE A 107 -10.44 -6.20 -14.18
CA PHE A 107 -10.52 -5.91 -12.75
C PHE A 107 -11.98 -5.95 -12.33
N ASP A 108 -12.34 -6.97 -11.56
CA ASP A 108 -13.66 -7.09 -10.99
C ASP A 108 -13.75 -6.32 -9.67
N GLU A 109 -14.38 -5.16 -9.70
CA GLU A 109 -14.60 -4.34 -8.51
C GLU A 109 -15.47 -5.05 -7.46
N GLU A 110 -16.29 -6.01 -7.85
CA GLU A 110 -17.14 -6.78 -6.93
C GLU A 110 -16.32 -7.51 -5.87
N VAL A 111 -15.11 -7.90 -6.22
CA VAL A 111 -14.14 -8.50 -5.27
C VAL A 111 -13.83 -7.57 -4.12
N ILE A 112 -13.70 -6.27 -4.38
CA ILE A 112 -13.39 -5.27 -3.37
C ILE A 112 -14.64 -4.96 -2.55
N PHE A 113 -15.79 -4.83 -3.18
CA PHE A 113 -17.06 -4.56 -2.49
C PHE A 113 -17.43 -5.65 -1.48
N ASN A 114 -17.10 -6.89 -1.78
CA ASN A 114 -17.32 -8.02 -0.89
C ASN A 114 -16.31 -8.08 0.27
N PHE A 115 -15.30 -7.21 0.26
CA PHE A 115 -14.33 -7.14 1.35
C PHE A 115 -14.83 -6.24 2.50
N ASN A 116 -15.59 -6.83 3.41
CA ASN A 116 -16.11 -6.16 4.60
C ASN A 116 -15.38 -6.62 5.87
N ASN A 117 -14.06 -6.52 5.89
CA ASN A 117 -13.25 -6.92 7.02
C ASN A 117 -12.65 -5.72 7.76
N ASN A 118 -12.37 -5.88 9.06
CA ASN A 118 -11.67 -4.89 9.87
C ASN A 118 -10.17 -4.89 9.57
N GLY A 119 -9.78 -4.41 8.38
CA GLY A 119 -8.39 -4.39 7.95
C GLY A 119 -8.20 -3.77 6.58
N ILE A 120 -7.01 -3.91 6.02
CA ILE A 120 -6.69 -3.49 4.66
C ILE A 120 -6.53 -4.70 3.75
N LEU A 121 -6.89 -4.51 2.47
CA LEU A 121 -6.70 -5.51 1.43
C LEU A 121 -5.63 -5.04 0.45
N TYR A 122 -4.49 -5.71 0.41
CA TYR A 122 -3.48 -5.48 -0.62
C TYR A 122 -3.92 -6.12 -1.94
N LEU A 123 -3.87 -5.33 -3.01
CA LEU A 123 -4.20 -5.76 -4.36
C LEU A 123 -2.95 -5.87 -5.24
N GLY A 124 -1.82 -5.39 -4.74
CA GLY A 124 -0.49 -5.47 -5.35
C GLY A 124 0.62 -5.41 -4.29
N GLY A 125 1.84 -5.62 -4.74
CA GLY A 125 3.01 -5.72 -3.89
C GLY A 125 3.68 -7.11 -4.01
N PHE A 126 4.74 -7.36 -3.26
CA PHE A 126 5.35 -8.67 -3.25
C PHE A 126 5.49 -9.24 -1.83
N PHE A 127 5.42 -10.57 -1.73
CA PHE A 127 5.54 -11.27 -0.46
C PHE A 127 7.00 -11.45 -0.06
N HIS A 128 7.27 -11.16 1.20
CA HIS A 128 8.56 -11.42 1.82
C HIS A 128 8.36 -12.25 3.08
N THR A 129 8.89 -13.46 3.11
CA THR A 129 8.80 -14.30 4.32
C THR A 129 9.87 -13.90 5.33
N ILE A 130 9.49 -13.79 6.60
CA ILE A 130 10.41 -13.39 7.69
C ILE A 130 11.55 -14.41 7.84
N LYS A 131 11.31 -15.67 7.51
CA LYS A 131 12.31 -16.76 7.57
C LYS A 131 13.31 -16.76 6.41
N MET A 132 13.11 -15.94 5.37
CA MET A 132 14.01 -15.91 4.21
C MET A 132 15.35 -15.23 4.44
N VAL A 133 15.54 -14.55 5.56
CA VAL A 133 16.83 -13.91 5.90
C VAL A 133 17.98 -14.94 6.00
N GLN A 134 17.68 -16.23 6.11
CA GLN A 134 18.68 -17.29 6.26
C GLN A 134 18.84 -18.24 5.07
N LYS A 135 17.96 -18.20 4.06
CA LYS A 135 18.08 -19.04 2.86
C LYS A 135 17.89 -18.21 1.60
N LYS A 136 19.02 -17.95 0.90
CA LYS A 136 19.02 -17.40 -0.47
C LYS A 136 18.04 -18.18 -1.34
N ASP A 137 17.20 -17.46 -2.07
CA ASP A 137 16.59 -17.86 -3.34
C ASP A 137 15.27 -18.65 -3.36
N LYS A 138 14.40 -18.59 -2.36
CA LYS A 138 13.02 -19.07 -2.57
C LYS A 138 12.01 -18.04 -2.13
N LEU A 139 11.31 -17.44 -3.11
CA LEU A 139 10.01 -16.83 -2.92
C LEU A 139 9.06 -17.94 -2.46
N ILE A 140 8.74 -17.97 -1.18
CA ILE A 140 7.67 -18.85 -0.71
C ILE A 140 6.39 -18.04 -0.89
N ILE A 141 5.70 -18.33 -1.98
CA ILE A 141 4.29 -17.94 -2.11
C ILE A 141 3.58 -18.73 -1.00
N PRO A 142 2.91 -18.07 -0.05
CA PRO A 142 2.06 -18.79 0.89
C PRO A 142 1.11 -19.70 0.10
N ASN A 143 0.60 -20.77 0.68
CA ASN A 143 -0.44 -21.59 0.07
C ASN A 143 -1.69 -20.73 -0.15
N SER A 144 -1.64 -19.89 -1.19
CA SER A 144 -2.67 -18.91 -1.50
C SER A 144 -3.71 -19.58 -2.37
N ILE A 145 -4.96 -19.39 -2.00
CA ILE A 145 -6.09 -19.71 -2.88
C ILE A 145 -6.44 -18.47 -3.71
N ASN A 146 -6.97 -18.68 -4.91
CA ASN A 146 -7.45 -17.56 -5.73
C ASN A 146 -8.49 -16.75 -4.95
N GLY A 147 -8.31 -15.43 -4.94
CA GLY A 147 -9.16 -14.52 -4.20
C GLY A 147 -8.51 -13.92 -2.96
N ILE A 148 -9.33 -13.56 -1.98
CA ILE A 148 -8.88 -12.87 -0.75
C ILE A 148 -8.33 -13.89 0.25
N ASN A 149 -7.13 -13.60 0.73
CA ASN A 149 -6.43 -14.41 1.71
C ASN A 149 -6.04 -13.56 2.92
N PHE A 150 -6.07 -14.17 4.11
CA PHE A 150 -5.54 -13.53 5.33
C PHE A 150 -4.02 -13.55 5.34
N LEU A 151 -3.40 -12.43 5.72
CA LEU A 151 -1.95 -12.31 5.84
C LEU A 151 -1.50 -12.58 7.27
N ASP A 152 -0.85 -13.73 7.50
CA ASP A 152 -0.21 -14.00 8.77
C ASP A 152 1.08 -13.15 8.93
N LYS A 153 0.98 -12.08 9.68
CA LYS A 153 2.07 -11.15 9.95
C LYS A 153 3.27 -11.76 10.66
N ASN A 154 3.09 -12.90 11.34
CA ASN A 154 4.21 -13.56 12.03
C ASN A 154 5.16 -14.23 11.03
N ASN A 155 4.69 -14.57 9.86
CA ASN A 155 5.44 -15.33 8.87
C ASN A 155 5.73 -14.55 7.58
N THR A 156 4.87 -13.60 7.22
CA THR A 156 4.91 -12.96 5.89
C THR A 156 4.68 -11.46 5.99
N ARG A 157 5.41 -10.70 5.16
CA ARG A 157 5.21 -9.27 4.93
C ARG A 157 4.86 -9.03 3.47
N ILE A 158 4.07 -8.01 3.22
CA ILE A 158 3.96 -7.43 1.89
C ILE A 158 4.88 -6.21 1.86
N LEU A 159 5.76 -6.18 0.88
CA LEU A 159 6.60 -5.04 0.56
C LEU A 159 6.07 -4.39 -0.72
N MET A 160 6.36 -3.10 -0.88
CA MET A 160 5.85 -2.26 -1.96
C MET A 160 4.33 -2.06 -1.88
N THR A 161 3.94 -0.90 -1.44
CA THR A 161 2.54 -0.49 -1.24
C THR A 161 1.88 -0.02 -2.54
N ILE A 162 2.13 -0.73 -3.66
CA ILE A 162 1.68 -0.35 -5.02
C ILE A 162 0.18 -0.10 -5.07
N SER A 163 -0.59 -0.96 -4.38
CA SER A 163 -2.04 -0.82 -4.31
C SER A 163 -2.63 -1.50 -3.08
N TYR A 164 -3.55 -0.81 -2.44
CA TYR A 164 -4.31 -1.37 -1.31
C TYR A 164 -5.67 -0.67 -1.18
N TYR A 165 -6.61 -1.41 -0.58
CA TYR A 165 -7.97 -0.94 -0.34
C TYR A 165 -8.24 -0.79 1.15
N ILE A 166 -8.91 0.30 1.49
CA ILE A 166 -9.38 0.66 2.84
C ILE A 166 -10.92 0.66 2.82
N PRO A 167 -11.59 -0.25 3.56
CA PRO A 167 -13.05 -0.39 3.48
C PRO A 167 -13.80 0.80 4.10
N ASN A 168 -13.23 1.46 5.10
CA ASN A 168 -13.87 2.61 5.74
C ASN A 168 -12.85 3.56 6.37
N TYR A 169 -13.26 4.83 6.56
CA TYR A 169 -12.41 5.89 7.12
C TYR A 169 -11.90 5.58 8.55
N LYS A 170 -12.56 4.74 9.33
CA LYS A 170 -12.11 4.37 10.69
C LYS A 170 -10.83 3.53 10.64
N ILE A 171 -10.65 2.73 9.60
CA ILE A 171 -9.39 2.00 9.35
C ILE A 171 -8.28 3.00 9.00
N ALA A 172 -8.56 3.99 8.12
CA ALA A 172 -7.60 5.05 7.83
C ALA A 172 -7.24 5.85 9.10
N GLU A 173 -8.20 6.13 9.96
CA GLU A 173 -8.00 6.83 11.24
C GLU A 173 -7.09 6.02 12.18
N LEU A 174 -7.32 4.72 12.30
CA LEU A 174 -6.45 3.85 13.10
C LEU A 174 -5.03 3.81 12.55
N MET A 175 -4.87 3.73 11.21
CA MET A 175 -3.56 3.78 10.54
C MET A 175 -2.85 5.10 10.83
N TYR A 176 -3.52 6.22 10.59
CA TYR A 176 -3.00 7.56 10.78
C TYR A 176 -2.59 7.77 12.24
N ASN A 177 -3.49 7.52 13.20
CA ASN A 177 -3.24 7.73 14.63
C ASN A 177 -2.12 6.82 15.15
N THR A 178 -2.02 5.59 14.65
CA THR A 178 -0.91 4.70 15.00
C THR A 178 0.42 5.31 14.58
N ILE A 179 0.53 5.81 13.35
CA ILE A 179 1.79 6.30 12.80
C ILE A 179 2.21 7.62 13.42
N ILE A 180 1.29 8.59 13.53
CA ILE A 180 1.67 9.92 14.04
C ILE A 180 2.12 9.88 15.50
N ASN A 181 1.61 8.93 16.29
CA ASN A 181 1.99 8.76 17.70
C ASN A 181 3.30 7.98 17.90
N LEU A 182 3.87 7.36 16.87
CA LEU A 182 5.17 6.71 16.98
C LEU A 182 6.27 7.74 17.21
N LYS A 183 7.20 7.45 18.13
CA LYS A 183 8.38 8.31 18.35
C LYS A 183 9.29 8.37 17.13
N ARG A 184 9.36 7.29 16.36
CA ARG A 184 10.16 7.16 15.15
C ARG A 184 9.41 6.40 14.08
N TRP A 185 9.57 6.83 12.84
CA TRP A 185 8.94 6.23 11.68
C TRP A 185 9.90 5.28 10.96
N ARG A 186 9.36 4.37 10.22
CA ARG A 186 10.06 3.50 9.26
C ARG A 186 9.52 3.80 7.86
N VAL A 187 10.14 3.20 6.84
CA VAL A 187 9.58 3.24 5.48
C VAL A 187 8.16 2.66 5.47
N LEU A 188 7.33 3.17 4.56
CA LEU A 188 5.88 2.94 4.54
C LEU A 188 5.48 1.46 4.67
N ASP A 189 6.00 0.59 3.81
CA ASP A 189 5.69 -0.84 3.83
C ASP A 189 6.04 -1.52 5.17
N SER A 190 7.13 -1.11 5.80
CA SER A 190 7.47 -1.56 7.16
C SER A 190 6.51 -1.02 8.22
N LEU A 191 6.04 0.23 8.08
CA LEU A 191 5.04 0.79 8.99
C LEU A 191 3.70 0.10 8.87
N MET A 192 3.22 -0.11 7.65
CA MET A 192 1.96 -0.82 7.36
C MET A 192 1.90 -2.19 8.03
N TYR A 193 3.03 -2.89 8.07
CA TYR A 193 3.14 -4.17 8.76
C TYR A 193 2.93 -4.05 10.29
N HIS A 194 3.37 -2.96 10.91
CA HIS A 194 3.31 -2.76 12.36
C HIS A 194 1.99 -2.14 12.85
N ILE A 195 1.13 -1.67 11.96
CA ILE A 195 -0.18 -1.16 12.34
C ILE A 195 -1.03 -2.31 12.92
N PRO A 196 -1.73 -2.12 14.06
CA PRO A 196 -2.50 -3.18 14.73
C PRO A 196 -3.86 -3.43 14.05
N ILE A 197 -3.85 -3.65 12.74
CA ILE A 197 -5.00 -4.03 11.92
C ILE A 197 -4.74 -5.35 11.22
N ASN A 198 -5.81 -6.04 10.82
CA ASN A 198 -5.69 -7.21 9.98
C ASN A 198 -5.22 -6.81 8.58
N ASN A 199 -4.35 -7.63 8.01
CA ASN A 199 -3.92 -7.47 6.63
C ASN A 199 -4.42 -8.66 5.81
N TYR A 200 -4.93 -8.34 4.65
CA TYR A 200 -5.41 -9.31 3.67
C TYR A 200 -4.70 -9.04 2.33
N TYR A 201 -4.69 -10.00 1.46
CA TYR A 201 -4.15 -9.82 0.11
C TYR A 201 -5.00 -10.59 -0.89
N TYR A 202 -5.07 -10.08 -2.09
CA TYR A 202 -5.71 -10.75 -3.21
C TYR A 202 -4.67 -11.53 -4.02
N TYR A 203 -4.98 -12.78 -4.32
CA TYR A 203 -4.11 -13.63 -5.13
C TYR A 203 -4.87 -14.18 -6.35
N PRO A 204 -4.25 -14.18 -7.52
CA PRO A 204 -3.01 -13.48 -7.90
C PRO A 204 -3.18 -11.96 -7.84
N ALA A 205 -2.09 -11.20 -7.64
CA ALA A 205 -2.14 -9.75 -7.51
C ALA A 205 -2.85 -9.09 -8.71
N ILE A 206 -3.73 -8.13 -8.41
CA ILE A 206 -4.48 -7.37 -9.43
C ILE A 206 -3.60 -6.30 -10.06
N PHE A 207 -2.74 -5.66 -9.25
CA PHE A 207 -1.81 -4.61 -9.68
C PHE A 207 -0.37 -5.06 -9.52
N ILE A 208 0.47 -4.67 -10.45
CA ILE A 208 1.93 -4.88 -10.41
C ILE A 208 2.65 -3.57 -10.68
N GLU A 209 3.94 -3.48 -10.28
CA GLU A 209 4.79 -2.32 -10.60
C GLU A 209 5.09 -2.28 -12.10
N ASN A 210 4.92 -1.12 -12.72
CA ASN A 210 5.37 -0.88 -14.09
C ASN A 210 6.89 -0.71 -14.14
N ASN A 211 7.58 -1.74 -14.56
CA ASN A 211 9.05 -1.74 -14.66
C ASN A 211 9.62 -0.81 -15.74
N GLN A 212 8.79 -0.19 -16.57
CA GLN A 212 9.23 0.79 -17.57
C GLN A 212 9.52 2.15 -16.91
N TYR A 213 8.91 2.42 -15.76
CA TYR A 213 9.16 3.66 -15.04
C TYR A 213 10.35 3.55 -14.10
N GLU A 214 11.16 4.62 -14.07
CA GLU A 214 12.17 4.76 -13.03
C GLU A 214 11.52 5.07 -11.69
N SER A 215 11.97 4.37 -10.65
CA SER A 215 11.50 4.65 -9.31
C SER A 215 11.96 6.03 -8.85
N ASN A 216 11.01 6.89 -8.45
CA ASN A 216 11.32 8.20 -7.91
C ASN A 216 12.05 8.14 -6.56
N ILE A 217 12.00 7.01 -5.87
CA ILE A 217 12.73 6.79 -4.60
C ILE A 217 14.15 6.29 -4.87
N ARG A 218 14.34 5.46 -5.89
CA ARG A 218 15.59 4.75 -6.16
C ARG A 218 16.18 5.15 -7.52
N LYS A 219 16.91 6.23 -7.59
CA LYS A 219 17.79 6.52 -8.74
C LYS A 219 18.89 5.45 -8.77
N ASN A 220 19.10 4.75 -9.88
CA ASN A 220 20.10 3.68 -10.08
C ASN A 220 19.69 2.27 -9.59
N LYS A 221 18.50 1.84 -9.77
CA LYS A 221 18.18 0.40 -9.63
C LYS A 221 18.96 -0.42 -10.63
N LYS A 222 19.77 -1.37 -10.15
CA LYS A 222 19.88 -2.67 -10.82
C LYS A 222 18.45 -3.19 -10.92
N LYS A 223 17.87 -3.28 -12.14
CA LYS A 223 16.55 -3.87 -12.36
C LYS A 223 16.51 -5.18 -11.58
N TYR A 224 15.62 -5.29 -10.61
CA TYR A 224 15.35 -6.59 -10.03
C TYR A 224 14.95 -7.50 -11.20
N PRO A 225 15.54 -8.67 -11.36
CA PRO A 225 15.14 -9.55 -12.44
C PRO A 225 13.65 -9.83 -12.28
N ASN A 226 12.91 -9.86 -13.42
CA ASN A 226 11.45 -10.06 -13.49
C ASN A 226 10.93 -11.28 -12.69
N LYS A 227 11.80 -12.12 -12.16
CA LYS A 227 11.51 -13.25 -11.27
C LYS A 227 10.79 -12.88 -9.96
N TYR A 228 10.87 -11.62 -9.52
CA TYR A 228 10.26 -11.20 -8.24
C TYR A 228 8.84 -10.66 -8.42
N TYR A 229 8.41 -10.38 -9.66
CA TYR A 229 7.12 -9.74 -9.97
C TYR A 229 6.12 -10.70 -10.62
N THR A 230 6.55 -11.88 -10.96
CA THR A 230 5.67 -12.90 -11.52
C THR A 230 5.06 -13.71 -10.40
N PHE A 231 3.90 -13.30 -9.91
CA PHE A 231 2.94 -14.26 -9.38
C PHE A 231 2.54 -15.16 -10.55
N ASP A 232 3.23 -16.27 -10.69
CA ASP A 232 3.03 -17.34 -11.66
C ASP A 232 2.37 -16.94 -13.00
N ARG A 233 3.23 -16.66 -14.00
CA ARG A 233 2.90 -17.03 -15.37
C ARG A 233 3.17 -18.54 -15.48
N LYS A 234 2.20 -19.36 -15.20
CA LYS A 234 2.02 -20.68 -15.75
C LYS A 234 0.67 -20.75 -16.40
#